data_773e50a9fca1d5e69de3e23921caae65
#
_entry.id   773e50a9fca1d5e69de3e23921caae65
#
_cell.length_a   1.000
_cell.length_b   1.000
_cell.length_c   1.000
_cell.angle_alpha   90.00
_cell.angle_beta   90.00
_cell.angle_gamma   90.00
#
_symmetry.space_group_name_H-M   'P 1'
#
loop_
_entity.id
_entity.type
_entity.pdbx_description
1 polymer ?
#
loop_
_entity_poly.entity_id
_entity_poly.type
_entity_poly.pdbx_seq_one_letter_code
_entity_poly.pdbx_strand_id
1 'polypeptide(L)'
;MTSRHCLPALFVLCISLLLGGCATTNISLQEVRDFADQSAKLGGYAELSTRFRDTYAREQLYLPPAAERIGKQTDAKRRAVYEDFISTQKAVVLYMQTLSLLAGDARYDLTDKLDDLGNGIKANVEGGLEQKHVLAYTGMTRLLTRVIASGYQGRSVETMVRDGDRDLQTLLDAMLTLTRFYAKTNENEKKTILGIFDVEIPFATRPQDRMLVTLAKVHYLNKSAEYKILDKRYELALQGLTKVSLGHQKLRENLANLRGEEIRNILASYVRDLQMIRTGLSANPN
;
A
#
# COMPACT_ATOMS: atom_id res chain seq x y z
N MET A 1 13.28 0.13 83.72
CA MET A 1 14.04 0.88 82.69
C MET A 1 13.91 0.07 81.42
N THR A 2 13.05 0.29 80.56
CA THR A 2 12.37 1.34 79.83
C THR A 2 12.58 1.12 78.33
N SER A 3 11.54 0.65 77.75
CA SER A 3 11.19 0.57 76.35
C SER A 3 11.37 1.90 75.61
N ARG A 4 12.31 2.00 74.67
CA ARG A 4 12.46 3.17 73.78
C ARG A 4 12.95 2.90 72.32
N HIS A 5 12.81 1.70 71.77
CA HIS A 5 13.35 1.40 70.46
C HIS A 5 12.32 0.91 69.42
N CYS A 6 11.00 1.03 69.67
CA CYS A 6 10.00 0.53 68.69
C CYS A 6 9.45 1.59 67.71
N LEU A 7 9.71 2.89 67.90
CA LEU A 7 9.15 3.91 67.00
C LEU A 7 9.83 4.10 65.64
N PRO A 8 11.17 3.93 65.47
CA PRO A 8 11.79 4.14 64.17
C PRO A 8 11.52 2.99 63.17
N ALA A 9 11.27 1.75 63.66
CA ALA A 9 11.00 0.61 62.78
C ALA A 9 9.63 0.70 62.08
N LEU A 10 8.63 1.30 62.76
CA LEU A 10 7.28 1.47 62.16
C LEU A 10 7.26 2.57 61.11
N PHE A 11 8.10 3.61 61.24
CA PHE A 11 8.18 4.73 60.29
C PHE A 11 8.90 4.32 59.00
N VAL A 12 9.88 3.41 59.05
CA VAL A 12 10.57 2.87 57.86
C VAL A 12 9.66 1.93 57.08
N LEU A 13 8.79 1.15 57.74
CA LEU A 13 7.84 0.24 57.07
C LEU A 13 6.73 1.01 56.33
N CYS A 14 6.29 2.16 56.81
CA CYS A 14 5.29 2.99 56.13
C CYS A 14 5.83 3.73 54.92
N ILE A 15 7.12 4.06 54.89
CA ILE A 15 7.75 4.72 53.70
C ILE A 15 7.99 3.73 52.55
N SER A 16 8.23 2.46 52.82
CA SER A 16 8.39 1.43 51.78
C SER A 16 7.09 1.07 51.07
N LEU A 17 5.92 1.36 51.63
CA LEU A 17 4.62 1.12 51.01
C LEU A 17 4.17 2.28 50.10
N LEU A 18 4.83 3.43 50.15
CA LEU A 18 4.52 4.59 49.29
C LEU A 18 5.36 4.61 48.00
N LEU A 19 6.37 3.74 47.87
CA LEU A 19 7.19 3.56 46.68
C LEU A 19 6.66 2.48 45.70
N GLY A 20 5.52 1.86 46.01
CA GLY A 20 4.69 1.12 45.05
C GLY A 20 4.01 2.11 44.11
N GLY A 21 4.81 3.08 43.57
CA GLY A 21 4.40 3.98 42.51
C GLY A 21 3.87 3.17 41.35
N CYS A 22 2.67 3.50 40.94
CA CYS A 22 2.04 3.05 39.73
C CYS A 22 3.12 2.87 38.62
N ALA A 23 3.54 1.65 38.39
CA ALA A 23 4.00 1.28 37.10
C ALA A 23 2.76 1.48 36.21
N THR A 24 2.54 2.70 35.73
CA THR A 24 1.72 2.95 34.56
C THR A 24 2.40 2.09 33.51
N THR A 25 1.91 0.86 33.37
CA THR A 25 2.19 0.05 32.19
C THR A 25 1.78 0.92 31.01
N ASN A 26 2.77 1.55 30.42
CA ASN A 26 2.61 2.29 29.16
C ASN A 26 2.28 1.19 28.14
N ILE A 27 1.01 0.76 28.09
CA ILE A 27 0.52 -0.18 27.10
C ILE A 27 0.73 0.53 25.78
N SER A 28 1.80 0.16 25.08
CA SER A 28 2.20 0.77 23.83
C SER A 28 1.13 0.49 22.78
N LEU A 29 1.00 1.40 21.82
CA LEU A 29 0.20 1.17 20.62
C LEU A 29 1.01 0.39 19.56
N GLN A 30 1.79 -0.61 20.03
CA GLN A 30 2.70 -1.38 19.18
C GLN A 30 2.01 -1.99 17.96
N GLU A 31 0.85 -2.62 18.16
CA GLU A 31 0.13 -3.28 17.08
C GLU A 31 -0.45 -2.28 16.09
N VAL A 32 -0.83 -1.08 16.55
CA VAL A 32 -1.24 0.02 15.67
C VAL A 32 -0.04 0.50 14.84
N ARG A 33 1.11 0.69 15.50
CA ARG A 33 2.36 1.07 14.83
C ARG A 33 2.77 0.07 13.77
N ASP A 34 2.79 -1.22 14.13
CA ASP A 34 3.22 -2.29 13.24
C ASP A 34 2.26 -2.47 12.07
N PHE A 35 0.95 -2.35 12.31
CA PHE A 35 -0.05 -2.36 11.24
C PHE A 35 0.15 -1.19 10.27
N ALA A 36 0.33 0.02 10.78
CA ALA A 36 0.54 1.20 9.96
C ALA A 36 1.87 1.13 9.19
N ASP A 37 2.95 0.66 9.82
CA ASP A 37 4.25 0.44 9.20
C ASP A 37 4.21 -0.59 8.05
N GLN A 38 3.55 -1.74 8.26
CA GLN A 38 3.38 -2.74 7.20
C GLN A 38 2.45 -2.24 6.09
N SER A 39 1.41 -1.48 6.42
CA SER A 39 0.51 -0.85 5.44
C SER A 39 1.24 0.16 4.55
N ALA A 40 2.23 0.88 5.07
CA ALA A 40 3.05 1.81 4.29
C ALA A 40 4.04 1.11 3.33
N LYS A 41 4.35 -0.16 3.56
CA LYS A 41 5.38 -0.93 2.82
C LYS A 41 4.86 -1.72 1.62
N LEU A 42 3.69 -1.41 1.09
CA LEU A 42 3.14 -2.06 -0.10
C LEU A 42 3.85 -1.57 -1.39
N GLY A 43 5.19 -1.68 -1.42
CA GLY A 43 6.04 -1.15 -2.51
C GLY A 43 5.76 -1.76 -3.89
N GLY A 44 5.30 -3.01 -3.96
CA GLY A 44 4.95 -3.67 -5.22
C GLY A 44 3.85 -2.96 -6.02
N TYR A 45 3.06 -2.08 -5.38
CA TYR A 45 2.06 -1.27 -6.07
C TYR A 45 2.69 -0.28 -7.06
N ALA A 46 3.78 0.40 -6.69
CA ALA A 46 4.49 1.34 -7.57
C ALA A 46 5.05 0.64 -8.83
N GLU A 47 5.56 -0.58 -8.67
CA GLU A 47 6.04 -1.38 -9.81
C GLU A 47 4.89 -1.76 -10.75
N LEU A 48 3.73 -2.15 -10.21
CA LEU A 48 2.54 -2.45 -11.02
C LEU A 48 2.03 -1.20 -11.77
N SER A 49 2.08 -0.02 -11.14
CA SER A 49 1.74 1.26 -11.79
C SER A 49 2.72 1.60 -12.91
N THR A 50 4.03 1.40 -12.69
CA THR A 50 5.06 1.57 -13.71
C THR A 50 4.86 0.60 -14.87
N ARG A 51 4.58 -0.67 -14.57
CA ARG A 51 4.26 -1.67 -15.58
C ARG A 51 3.05 -1.28 -16.42
N PHE A 52 2.00 -0.76 -15.80
CA PHE A 52 0.81 -0.24 -16.49
C PHE A 52 1.18 0.92 -17.43
N ARG A 53 1.96 1.89 -16.96
CA ARG A 53 2.44 3.00 -17.81
C ARG A 53 3.16 2.50 -19.06
N ASP A 54 4.03 1.51 -18.89
CA ASP A 54 4.95 1.03 -19.94
C ASP A 54 4.40 -0.14 -20.78
N THR A 55 3.09 -0.40 -20.73
CA THR A 55 2.42 -1.47 -21.49
C THR A 55 2.77 -1.43 -22.99
N TYR A 56 2.66 -0.25 -23.63
CA TYR A 56 2.92 -0.12 -25.07
C TYR A 56 4.36 -0.50 -25.44
N ALA A 57 5.34 -0.15 -24.63
CA ALA A 57 6.73 -0.50 -24.87
C ALA A 57 6.94 -2.03 -24.97
N ARG A 58 6.14 -2.82 -24.25
CA ARG A 58 6.22 -4.29 -24.29
C ARG A 58 5.39 -4.92 -25.40
N GLU A 59 4.21 -4.33 -25.72
CA GLU A 59 3.29 -4.92 -26.71
C GLU A 59 3.55 -4.48 -28.15
N GLN A 60 4.23 -3.33 -28.38
CA GLN A 60 4.37 -2.72 -29.71
C GLN A 60 4.93 -3.64 -30.78
N LEU A 61 5.86 -4.55 -30.41
CA LEU A 61 6.47 -5.51 -31.37
C LEU A 61 5.51 -6.61 -31.81
N TYR A 62 4.38 -6.76 -31.11
CA TYR A 62 3.38 -7.79 -31.37
C TYR A 62 2.09 -7.19 -31.96
N LEU A 63 2.02 -5.87 -32.10
CA LEU A 63 0.85 -5.20 -32.67
C LEU A 63 0.89 -5.27 -34.20
N PRO A 64 -0.23 -5.60 -34.84
CA PRO A 64 -0.32 -5.43 -36.28
C PRO A 64 -0.24 -3.95 -36.66
N PRO A 65 0.28 -3.59 -37.85
CA PRO A 65 0.46 -2.18 -38.26
C PRO A 65 -0.82 -1.33 -38.12
N ALA A 66 -1.99 -1.92 -38.36
CA ALA A 66 -3.27 -1.22 -38.23
C ALA A 66 -3.59 -0.81 -36.78
N ALA A 67 -3.06 -1.52 -35.78
CA ALA A 67 -3.28 -1.24 -34.35
C ALA A 67 -2.25 -0.27 -33.74
N GLU A 68 -1.13 -0.02 -34.41
CA GLU A 68 -0.02 0.79 -33.88
C GLU A 68 -0.47 2.23 -33.49
N ARG A 69 -1.27 2.87 -34.33
CA ARG A 69 -1.79 4.22 -34.04
C ARG A 69 -2.64 4.27 -32.77
N ILE A 70 -3.50 3.27 -32.57
CA ILE A 70 -4.35 3.16 -31.37
C ILE A 70 -3.48 2.86 -30.15
N GLY A 71 -2.48 1.98 -30.28
CA GLY A 71 -1.51 1.67 -29.24
C GLY A 71 -0.78 2.93 -28.72
N LYS A 72 -0.26 3.76 -29.64
CA LYS A 72 0.41 5.03 -29.30
C LYS A 72 -0.53 6.03 -28.62
N GLN A 73 -1.77 6.15 -29.09
CA GLN A 73 -2.76 7.04 -28.46
C GLN A 73 -3.11 6.60 -27.02
N THR A 74 -3.26 5.30 -26.83
CA THR A 74 -3.54 4.72 -25.51
C THR A 74 -2.35 4.88 -24.56
N ASP A 75 -1.11 4.73 -25.07
CA ASP A 75 0.12 4.99 -24.30
C ASP A 75 0.19 6.43 -23.81
N ALA A 76 -0.08 7.39 -24.69
CA ALA A 76 -0.12 8.82 -24.32
C ALA A 76 -1.14 9.10 -23.19
N LYS A 77 -2.33 8.48 -23.26
CA LYS A 77 -3.34 8.59 -22.18
C LYS A 77 -2.84 8.00 -20.86
N ARG A 78 -2.21 6.81 -20.87
CA ARG A 78 -1.65 6.16 -19.67
C ARG A 78 -0.57 7.02 -19.02
N ARG A 79 0.34 7.57 -19.82
CA ARG A 79 1.41 8.45 -19.33
C ARG A 79 0.88 9.75 -18.74
N ALA A 80 -0.16 10.32 -19.32
CA ALA A 80 -0.75 11.57 -18.83
C ALA A 80 -1.38 11.45 -17.43
N VAL A 81 -1.85 10.26 -17.03
CA VAL A 81 -2.50 10.04 -15.73
C VAL A 81 -1.57 9.38 -14.70
N TYR A 82 -0.40 8.94 -15.11
CA TYR A 82 0.51 8.16 -14.27
C TYR A 82 0.92 8.89 -12.99
N GLU A 83 1.24 10.17 -13.08
CA GLU A 83 1.66 10.97 -11.91
C GLU A 83 0.53 11.13 -10.88
N ASP A 84 -0.72 11.28 -11.33
CA ASP A 84 -1.88 11.34 -10.45
C ASP A 84 -2.09 10.01 -9.69
N PHE A 85 -1.81 8.88 -10.35
CA PHE A 85 -1.89 7.55 -9.75
C PHE A 85 -0.81 7.36 -8.68
N ILE A 86 0.43 7.75 -8.97
CA ILE A 86 1.54 7.69 -8.03
C ILE A 86 1.32 8.64 -6.85
N SER A 87 0.80 9.83 -7.09
CA SER A 87 0.48 10.80 -6.02
C SER A 87 -0.59 10.26 -5.08
N THR A 88 -1.63 9.59 -5.62
CA THR A 88 -2.64 8.92 -4.79
C THR A 88 -2.02 7.88 -3.86
N GLN A 89 -1.11 7.04 -4.37
CA GLN A 89 -0.37 6.06 -3.57
C GLN A 89 0.51 6.74 -2.51
N LYS A 90 1.26 7.78 -2.89
CA LYS A 90 2.14 8.53 -1.96
C LYS A 90 1.35 9.09 -0.78
N ALA A 91 0.15 9.63 -1.02
CA ALA A 91 -0.69 10.17 0.04
C ALA A 91 -1.12 9.09 1.06
N VAL A 92 -1.54 7.91 0.59
CA VAL A 92 -1.89 6.77 1.46
C VAL A 92 -0.66 6.28 2.24
N VAL A 93 0.48 6.13 1.57
CA VAL A 93 1.74 5.70 2.22
C VAL A 93 2.16 6.70 3.30
N LEU A 94 2.14 8.01 3.00
CA LEU A 94 2.52 9.05 3.96
C LEU A 94 1.56 9.10 5.15
N TYR A 95 0.25 8.90 4.93
CA TYR A 95 -0.71 8.79 6.01
C TYR A 95 -0.37 7.62 6.95
N MET A 96 -0.09 6.43 6.40
CA MET A 96 0.27 5.25 7.20
C MET A 96 1.60 5.44 7.93
N GLN A 97 2.60 6.06 7.31
CA GLN A 97 3.87 6.40 7.97
C GLN A 97 3.65 7.37 9.13
N THR A 98 2.84 8.41 8.93
CA THR A 98 2.48 9.38 9.98
C THR A 98 1.75 8.69 11.13
N LEU A 99 0.79 7.81 10.83
CA LEU A 99 0.07 7.03 11.84
C LEU A 99 1.01 6.12 12.64
N SER A 100 1.97 5.46 11.98
CA SER A 100 2.98 4.64 12.63
C SER A 100 3.85 5.46 13.60
N LEU A 101 4.27 6.67 13.20
CA LEU A 101 5.05 7.56 14.04
C LEU A 101 4.26 8.06 15.27
N LEU A 102 2.98 8.40 15.09
CA LEU A 102 2.10 8.80 16.20
C LEU A 102 1.85 7.66 17.20
N ALA A 103 1.87 6.41 16.73
CA ALA A 103 1.69 5.23 17.59
C ALA A 103 2.99 4.77 18.29
N GLY A 104 4.13 5.33 17.90
CA GLY A 104 5.46 5.03 18.44
C GLY A 104 6.09 6.23 19.15
N ASP A 105 7.26 6.00 19.74
CA ASP A 105 8.02 7.06 20.42
C ASP A 105 9.07 7.72 19.48
N ALA A 106 9.18 7.25 18.23
CA ALA A 106 10.16 7.74 17.28
C ALA A 106 9.71 9.07 16.66
N ARG A 107 10.62 10.04 16.62
CA ARG A 107 10.42 11.32 15.93
C ARG A 107 11.19 11.30 14.63
N TYR A 108 10.46 11.36 13.51
CA TYR A 108 11.03 11.53 12.18
C TYR A 108 10.43 12.77 11.52
N ASP A 109 11.25 13.48 10.78
CA ASP A 109 10.78 14.55 9.91
C ASP A 109 10.24 13.94 8.61
N LEU A 110 8.99 14.20 8.29
CA LEU A 110 8.32 13.79 7.05
C LEU A 110 8.05 14.97 6.12
N THR A 111 8.66 16.14 6.36
CA THR A 111 8.44 17.36 5.58
C THR A 111 8.77 17.14 4.12
N ASP A 112 9.92 16.55 3.80
CA ASP A 112 10.31 16.26 2.41
C ASP A 112 9.28 15.37 1.68
N LYS A 113 8.72 14.37 2.41
CA LYS A 113 7.69 13.49 1.83
C LYS A 113 6.35 14.19 1.63
N LEU A 114 6.06 15.19 2.46
CA LEU A 114 4.87 16.02 2.29
C LEU A 114 5.01 16.89 1.04
N ASP A 115 6.18 17.47 0.82
CA ASP A 115 6.49 18.28 -0.38
C ASP A 115 6.43 17.42 -1.65
N ASP A 116 6.83 16.15 -1.57
CA ASP A 116 6.73 15.16 -2.64
C ASP A 116 5.30 14.81 -3.08
N LEU A 117 4.26 15.15 -2.30
CA LEU A 117 2.86 14.95 -2.71
C LEU A 117 2.46 15.89 -3.85
N GLY A 118 3.16 17.03 -4.00
CA GLY A 118 2.87 18.00 -5.06
C GLY A 118 1.54 18.73 -4.88
N ASN A 119 1.12 19.41 -5.95
CA ASN A 119 0.00 20.37 -5.91
C ASN A 119 -1.41 19.72 -6.04
N GLY A 120 -1.52 18.41 -5.98
CA GLY A 120 -2.80 17.71 -6.10
C GLY A 120 -2.85 16.70 -7.24
N ILE A 121 -3.97 16.01 -7.36
CA ILE A 121 -4.28 15.09 -8.46
C ILE A 121 -5.45 15.63 -9.27
N LYS A 122 -5.59 15.13 -10.51
CA LYS A 122 -6.69 15.51 -11.41
C LYS A 122 -7.69 14.37 -11.54
N ALA A 123 -8.96 14.73 -11.68
CA ALA A 123 -9.98 13.75 -12.04
C ALA A 123 -9.74 13.23 -13.47
N ASN A 124 -9.78 11.91 -13.62
CA ASN A 124 -9.73 11.21 -14.90
C ASN A 124 -10.64 9.99 -14.80
N VAL A 125 -11.90 10.16 -15.16
CA VAL A 125 -12.93 9.11 -15.01
C VAL A 125 -12.61 7.88 -15.85
N GLU A 126 -12.05 8.05 -17.06
CA GLU A 126 -11.64 6.93 -17.92
C GLU A 126 -10.51 6.11 -17.26
N GLY A 127 -9.63 6.75 -16.49
CA GLY A 127 -8.56 6.12 -15.72
C GLY A 127 -8.97 5.66 -14.32
N GLY A 128 -10.20 5.92 -13.87
CA GLY A 128 -10.71 5.49 -12.57
C GLY A 128 -10.51 6.50 -11.42
N LEU A 129 -10.07 7.74 -11.70
CA LEU A 129 -10.01 8.83 -10.73
C LEU A 129 -11.20 9.78 -10.90
N GLU A 130 -12.13 9.73 -9.97
CA GLU A 130 -13.30 10.58 -9.92
C GLU A 130 -13.04 11.84 -9.07
N GLN A 131 -13.94 12.83 -9.15
CA GLN A 131 -13.86 14.06 -8.35
C GLN A 131 -13.83 13.79 -6.83
N LYS A 132 -14.52 12.74 -6.35
CA LYS A 132 -14.45 12.33 -4.93
C LYS A 132 -13.02 12.00 -4.48
N HIS A 133 -12.21 11.39 -5.37
CA HIS A 133 -10.81 11.05 -5.07
C HIS A 133 -9.91 12.29 -5.00
N VAL A 134 -10.18 13.30 -5.87
CA VAL A 134 -9.49 14.61 -5.81
C VAL A 134 -9.77 15.33 -4.49
N LEU A 135 -11.02 15.31 -4.05
CA LEU A 135 -11.43 15.92 -2.77
C LEU A 135 -10.80 15.16 -1.58
N ALA A 136 -10.79 13.84 -1.60
CA ALA A 136 -10.16 13.02 -0.57
C ALA A 136 -8.64 13.22 -0.52
N TYR A 137 -7.98 13.33 -1.68
CA TYR A 137 -6.55 13.66 -1.76
C TYR A 137 -6.25 15.02 -1.11
N THR A 138 -7.05 16.02 -1.44
CA THR A 138 -6.91 17.37 -0.86
C THR A 138 -7.15 17.37 0.65
N GLY A 139 -8.17 16.65 1.12
CA GLY A 139 -8.45 16.47 2.55
C GLY A 139 -7.30 15.79 3.29
N MET A 140 -6.79 14.71 2.71
CA MET A 140 -5.66 13.96 3.24
C MET A 140 -4.39 14.81 3.32
N THR A 141 -4.03 15.51 2.24
CA THR A 141 -2.85 16.40 2.21
C THR A 141 -2.97 17.49 3.29
N ARG A 142 -4.15 18.10 3.43
CA ARG A 142 -4.39 19.12 4.49
C ARG A 142 -4.24 18.55 5.89
N LEU A 143 -4.73 17.32 6.14
CA LEU A 143 -4.57 16.64 7.43
C LEU A 143 -3.09 16.39 7.70
N LEU A 144 -2.37 15.82 6.75
CA LEU A 144 -0.94 15.53 6.87
C LEU A 144 -0.11 16.80 7.10
N THR A 145 -0.35 17.86 6.34
CA THR A 145 0.31 19.17 6.54
C THR A 145 0.13 19.65 7.97
N ARG A 146 -1.09 19.59 8.49
CA ARG A 146 -1.40 20.03 9.86
C ARG A 146 -0.67 19.18 10.91
N VAL A 147 -0.63 17.86 10.74
CA VAL A 147 0.00 16.94 11.70
C VAL A 147 1.52 17.06 11.66
N ILE A 148 2.12 17.02 10.47
CA ILE A 148 3.58 17.05 10.28
C ILE A 148 4.15 18.42 10.68
N ALA A 149 3.56 19.53 10.21
CA ALA A 149 4.00 20.89 10.53
C ALA A 149 3.87 21.23 12.03
N SER A 150 2.96 20.58 12.78
CA SER A 150 2.88 20.73 14.24
C SER A 150 3.96 19.94 15.01
N GLY A 151 4.86 19.24 14.33
CA GLY A 151 5.86 18.36 14.96
C GLY A 151 5.20 17.26 15.79
N TYR A 152 4.00 16.82 15.40
CA TYR A 152 3.18 15.81 16.09
C TYR A 152 2.68 16.24 17.49
N GLN A 153 2.92 17.48 17.88
CA GLN A 153 2.51 17.98 19.20
C GLN A 153 0.99 18.05 19.32
N GLY A 154 0.47 17.57 20.45
CA GLY A 154 -0.97 17.59 20.74
C GLY A 154 -1.83 16.75 19.78
N ARG A 155 -1.24 15.87 19.02
CA ARG A 155 -1.95 14.93 18.12
C ARG A 155 -1.89 13.52 18.70
N SER A 156 -3.00 12.80 18.56
CA SER A 156 -3.10 11.43 18.98
C SER A 156 -3.43 10.52 17.78
N VAL A 157 -3.15 9.24 17.96
CA VAL A 157 -3.57 8.19 17.01
C VAL A 157 -5.08 8.26 16.78
N GLU A 158 -5.86 8.47 17.87
CA GLU A 158 -7.32 8.55 17.80
C GLU A 158 -7.79 9.71 16.92
N THR A 159 -7.15 10.88 17.07
CA THR A 159 -7.46 12.06 16.23
C THR A 159 -7.11 11.81 14.78
N MET A 160 -5.92 11.25 14.51
CA MET A 160 -5.47 10.94 13.15
C MET A 160 -6.40 9.95 12.46
N VAL A 161 -6.78 8.86 13.15
CA VAL A 161 -7.68 7.84 12.61
C VAL A 161 -9.08 8.42 12.38
N ARG A 162 -9.62 9.19 13.34
CA ARG A 162 -10.97 9.76 13.23
C ARG A 162 -11.07 10.75 12.06
N ASP A 163 -10.11 11.67 11.96
CA ASP A 163 -10.15 12.77 11.02
C ASP A 163 -9.75 12.34 9.59
N GLY A 164 -8.91 11.28 9.48
CA GLY A 164 -8.40 10.78 8.22
C GLY A 164 -9.19 9.63 7.59
N ASP A 165 -10.06 8.95 8.36
CA ASP A 165 -10.70 7.71 7.92
C ASP A 165 -11.43 7.84 6.58
N ARG A 166 -12.32 8.83 6.44
CA ARG A 166 -13.12 9.03 5.25
C ARG A 166 -12.25 9.21 4.00
N ASP A 167 -11.25 10.08 4.09
CA ASP A 167 -10.38 10.41 2.96
C ASP A 167 -9.48 9.22 2.63
N LEU A 168 -8.95 8.52 3.64
CA LEU A 168 -8.16 7.31 3.46
C LEU A 168 -8.96 6.20 2.76
N GLN A 169 -10.19 5.90 3.22
CA GLN A 169 -11.02 4.87 2.60
C GLN A 169 -11.34 5.22 1.14
N THR A 170 -11.59 6.49 0.85
CA THR A 170 -11.83 6.96 -0.51
C THR A 170 -10.60 6.81 -1.40
N LEU A 171 -9.40 7.09 -0.90
CA LEU A 171 -8.15 6.90 -1.65
C LEU A 171 -7.80 5.41 -1.82
N LEU A 172 -8.07 4.57 -0.82
CA LEU A 172 -7.91 3.12 -0.94
C LEU A 172 -8.88 2.52 -1.97
N ASP A 173 -10.12 3.02 -2.05
CA ASP A 173 -11.07 2.65 -3.11
C ASP A 173 -10.55 3.04 -4.50
N ALA A 174 -9.98 4.24 -4.64
CA ALA A 174 -9.30 4.64 -5.87
C ALA A 174 -8.17 3.67 -6.23
N MET A 175 -7.28 3.33 -5.27
CA MET A 175 -6.18 2.39 -5.51
C MET A 175 -6.66 0.99 -5.88
N LEU A 176 -7.74 0.49 -5.28
CA LEU A 176 -8.37 -0.79 -5.64
C LEU A 176 -8.91 -0.75 -7.08
N THR A 177 -9.59 0.33 -7.45
CA THR A 177 -10.12 0.54 -8.81
C THR A 177 -8.99 0.60 -9.84
N LEU A 178 -7.94 1.36 -9.56
CA LEU A 178 -6.75 1.46 -10.41
C LEU A 178 -6.04 0.11 -10.56
N THR A 179 -5.90 -0.66 -9.47
CA THR A 179 -5.26 -1.98 -9.53
C THR A 179 -6.04 -2.96 -10.40
N ARG A 180 -7.38 -2.94 -10.33
CA ARG A 180 -8.24 -3.74 -11.24
C ARG A 180 -8.06 -3.30 -12.69
N PHE A 181 -7.94 -2.00 -12.94
CA PHE A 181 -7.70 -1.46 -14.28
C PHE A 181 -6.33 -1.89 -14.82
N TYR A 182 -5.28 -1.88 -13.98
CA TYR A 182 -3.97 -2.40 -14.34
C TYR A 182 -4.01 -3.90 -14.66
N ALA A 183 -4.67 -4.69 -13.83
CA ALA A 183 -4.85 -6.13 -14.07
C ALA A 183 -5.58 -6.41 -15.40
N LYS A 184 -6.61 -5.63 -15.71
CA LYS A 184 -7.32 -5.73 -16.99
C LYS A 184 -6.44 -5.36 -18.18
N THR A 185 -5.61 -4.33 -18.04
CA THR A 185 -4.64 -3.91 -19.06
C THR A 185 -3.59 -5.01 -19.28
N ASN A 186 -3.07 -5.61 -18.20
CA ASN A 186 -2.14 -6.75 -18.27
C ASN A 186 -2.77 -7.98 -18.96
N GLU A 187 -4.04 -8.27 -18.71
CA GLU A 187 -4.76 -9.35 -19.37
C GLU A 187 -4.90 -9.09 -20.88
N ASN A 188 -5.15 -7.84 -21.28
CA ASN A 188 -5.21 -7.46 -22.70
C ASN A 188 -3.83 -7.56 -23.37
N GLU A 189 -2.76 -7.05 -22.71
CA GLU A 189 -1.38 -7.19 -23.17
C GLU A 189 -1.00 -8.67 -23.35
N LYS A 190 -1.33 -9.52 -22.37
CA LYS A 190 -1.13 -10.97 -22.43
C LYS A 190 -1.81 -11.60 -23.65
N LYS A 191 -3.07 -11.26 -23.92
CA LYS A 191 -3.81 -11.74 -25.09
C LYS A 191 -3.17 -11.29 -26.41
N THR A 192 -2.70 -10.05 -26.47
CA THR A 192 -2.00 -9.51 -27.64
C THR A 192 -0.70 -10.27 -27.88
N ILE A 193 0.13 -10.42 -26.86
CA ILE A 193 1.47 -11.00 -26.99
C ILE A 193 1.40 -12.52 -27.21
N LEU A 194 0.62 -13.25 -26.42
CA LEU A 194 0.52 -14.70 -26.57
C LEU A 194 -0.29 -15.08 -27.81
N GLY A 195 -1.32 -14.32 -28.14
CA GLY A 195 -2.20 -14.60 -29.27
C GLY A 195 -1.50 -14.63 -30.63
N ILE A 196 -0.43 -13.84 -30.83
CA ILE A 196 0.32 -13.92 -32.10
C ILE A 196 0.99 -15.29 -32.26
N PHE A 197 1.51 -15.86 -31.17
CA PHE A 197 2.14 -17.19 -31.21
C PHE A 197 1.11 -18.31 -31.40
N ASP A 198 -0.08 -18.16 -30.79
CA ASP A 198 -1.18 -19.12 -30.93
C ASP A 198 -1.67 -19.17 -32.40
N VAL A 199 -1.59 -18.05 -33.13
CA VAL A 199 -1.98 -17.96 -34.54
C VAL A 199 -0.82 -18.39 -35.45
N GLU A 200 0.39 -17.87 -35.29
CA GLU A 200 1.48 -18.03 -36.27
C GLU A 200 2.19 -19.40 -36.20
N ILE A 201 2.38 -19.96 -35.01
CA ILE A 201 3.10 -21.22 -34.80
C ILE A 201 2.47 -22.39 -35.60
N PRO A 202 1.14 -22.58 -35.65
CA PRO A 202 0.51 -23.66 -36.41
C PRO A 202 0.72 -23.57 -37.90
N PHE A 203 0.94 -22.38 -38.46
CA PHE A 203 1.16 -22.17 -39.90
C PHE A 203 2.62 -22.32 -40.36
N ALA A 204 3.58 -22.29 -39.39
CA ALA A 204 5.00 -22.45 -39.72
C ALA A 204 5.38 -23.93 -39.79
N THR A 205 4.97 -24.58 -40.91
CA THR A 205 5.09 -26.05 -41.08
C THR A 205 6.28 -26.49 -41.96
N ARG A 206 6.99 -25.55 -42.56
CA ARG A 206 8.11 -25.89 -43.49
C ARG A 206 9.33 -26.39 -42.70
N PRO A 207 10.10 -27.37 -43.20
CA PRO A 207 11.28 -27.89 -42.50
C PRO A 207 12.32 -26.81 -42.11
N GLN A 208 12.50 -25.79 -42.95
CA GLN A 208 13.40 -24.66 -42.69
C GLN A 208 12.94 -23.77 -41.53
N ASP A 209 11.65 -23.79 -41.16
CA ASP A 209 11.10 -22.96 -40.10
C ASP A 209 11.27 -23.62 -38.72
N ARG A 210 11.77 -24.87 -38.63
CA ARG A 210 11.86 -25.65 -37.38
C ARG A 210 12.56 -24.91 -36.24
N MET A 211 13.69 -24.24 -36.53
CA MET A 211 14.42 -23.49 -35.49
C MET A 211 13.59 -22.28 -35.04
N LEU A 212 12.98 -21.53 -35.95
CA LEU A 212 12.13 -20.38 -35.64
C LEU A 212 10.94 -20.80 -34.78
N VAL A 213 10.27 -21.90 -35.14
CA VAL A 213 9.14 -22.45 -34.36
C VAL A 213 9.58 -22.86 -32.94
N THR A 214 10.78 -23.45 -32.81
CA THR A 214 11.31 -23.83 -31.50
C THR A 214 11.55 -22.60 -30.65
N LEU A 215 12.20 -21.54 -31.17
CA LEU A 215 12.43 -20.28 -30.48
C LEU A 215 11.11 -19.59 -30.12
N ALA A 216 10.14 -19.56 -31.03
CA ALA A 216 8.81 -19.00 -30.76
C ALA A 216 8.09 -19.71 -29.60
N LYS A 217 8.15 -21.08 -29.58
CA LYS A 217 7.58 -21.87 -28.49
C LYS A 217 8.27 -21.61 -27.16
N VAL A 218 9.60 -21.50 -27.12
CA VAL A 218 10.35 -21.16 -25.89
C VAL A 218 9.96 -19.76 -25.41
N HIS A 219 9.87 -18.78 -26.31
CA HIS A 219 9.46 -17.43 -25.96
C HIS A 219 8.02 -17.40 -25.42
N TYR A 220 7.08 -18.10 -26.07
CA TYR A 220 5.70 -18.26 -25.61
C TYR A 220 5.64 -18.82 -24.17
N LEU A 221 6.39 -19.90 -23.88
CA LEU A 221 6.41 -20.51 -22.55
C LEU A 221 6.95 -19.53 -21.51
N ASN A 222 8.03 -18.82 -21.81
CA ASN A 222 8.61 -17.82 -20.91
C ASN A 222 7.63 -16.67 -20.63
N LYS A 223 6.98 -16.14 -21.68
CA LYS A 223 5.96 -15.10 -21.52
C LYS A 223 4.74 -15.58 -20.76
N SER A 224 4.28 -16.81 -21.03
CA SER A 224 3.17 -17.41 -20.29
C SER A 224 3.47 -17.55 -18.79
N ALA A 225 4.70 -17.95 -18.44
CA ALA A 225 5.15 -18.03 -17.05
C ALA A 225 5.22 -16.63 -16.39
N GLU A 226 5.78 -15.62 -17.10
CA GLU A 226 5.82 -14.24 -16.64
C GLU A 226 4.40 -13.73 -16.29
N TYR A 227 3.43 -13.92 -17.19
CA TYR A 227 2.06 -13.47 -16.95
C TYR A 227 1.36 -14.17 -15.80
N LYS A 228 1.63 -15.46 -15.54
CA LYS A 228 1.11 -16.16 -14.35
C LYS A 228 1.59 -15.51 -13.05
N ILE A 229 2.86 -15.12 -13.00
CA ILE A 229 3.42 -14.44 -11.82
C ILE A 229 2.78 -13.06 -11.67
N LEU A 230 2.62 -12.32 -12.77
CA LEU A 230 2.01 -10.98 -12.75
C LEU A 230 0.53 -11.03 -12.33
N ASP A 231 -0.24 -11.99 -12.84
CA ASP A 231 -1.63 -12.18 -12.44
C ASP A 231 -1.72 -12.38 -10.91
N LYS A 232 -0.82 -13.19 -10.34
CA LYS A 232 -0.72 -13.38 -8.88
C LYS A 232 -0.33 -12.12 -8.13
N ARG A 233 0.59 -11.30 -8.68
CA ARG A 233 0.98 -10.03 -8.07
C ARG A 233 -0.18 -9.03 -8.03
N TYR A 234 -1.00 -8.92 -9.09
CA TYR A 234 -2.20 -8.08 -9.07
C TYR A 234 -3.22 -8.56 -8.03
N GLU A 235 -3.43 -9.87 -7.91
CA GLU A 235 -4.28 -10.45 -6.89
C GLU A 235 -3.80 -10.09 -5.48
N LEU A 236 -2.51 -10.27 -5.20
CA LEU A 236 -1.89 -9.92 -3.91
C LEU A 236 -1.98 -8.41 -3.62
N ALA A 237 -1.81 -7.56 -4.63
CA ALA A 237 -1.95 -6.11 -4.46
C ALA A 237 -3.38 -5.73 -4.04
N LEU A 238 -4.41 -6.32 -4.68
CA LEU A 238 -5.81 -6.12 -4.30
C LEU A 238 -6.09 -6.62 -2.87
N GLN A 239 -5.57 -7.79 -2.50
CA GLN A 239 -5.71 -8.34 -1.15
C GLN A 239 -5.04 -7.40 -0.13
N GLY A 240 -3.83 -6.90 -0.41
CA GLY A 240 -3.11 -5.98 0.48
C GLY A 240 -3.88 -4.68 0.72
N LEU A 241 -4.35 -4.02 -0.32
CA LEU A 241 -5.17 -2.81 -0.21
C LEU A 241 -6.45 -3.05 0.60
N THR A 242 -7.11 -4.19 0.38
CA THR A 242 -8.31 -4.58 1.13
C THR A 242 -7.98 -4.77 2.61
N LYS A 243 -6.85 -5.43 2.95
CA LYS A 243 -6.42 -5.62 4.34
C LYS A 243 -6.08 -4.29 5.03
N VAL A 244 -5.46 -3.34 4.32
CA VAL A 244 -5.20 -2.00 4.82
C VAL A 244 -6.52 -1.26 5.13
N SER A 245 -7.48 -1.30 4.21
CA SER A 245 -8.80 -0.70 4.39
C SER A 245 -9.53 -1.28 5.61
N LEU A 246 -9.66 -2.60 5.68
CA LEU A 246 -10.35 -3.29 6.78
C LEU A 246 -9.64 -3.07 8.13
N GLY A 247 -8.31 -3.12 8.18
CA GLY A 247 -7.54 -2.89 9.40
C GLY A 247 -7.73 -1.46 9.91
N HIS A 248 -7.76 -0.46 9.02
CA HIS A 248 -8.03 0.92 9.41
C HIS A 248 -9.48 1.11 9.88
N GLN A 249 -10.46 0.45 9.25
CA GLN A 249 -11.84 0.44 9.75
C GLN A 249 -11.93 -0.12 11.17
N LYS A 250 -11.19 -1.22 11.46
CA LYS A 250 -11.12 -1.77 12.82
C LYS A 250 -10.51 -0.79 13.82
N LEU A 251 -9.48 -0.03 13.44
CA LEU A 251 -8.97 1.07 14.26
C LEU A 251 -10.05 2.12 14.53
N ARG A 252 -10.79 2.51 13.49
CA ARG A 252 -11.86 3.52 13.59
C ARG A 252 -13.01 3.06 14.51
N GLU A 253 -13.40 1.80 14.40
CA GLU A 253 -14.45 1.20 15.26
C GLU A 253 -14.04 1.09 16.72
N ASN A 254 -12.75 0.97 17.02
CA ASN A 254 -12.20 0.75 18.36
C ASN A 254 -11.44 1.95 18.94
N LEU A 255 -11.71 3.18 18.46
CA LEU A 255 -10.99 4.38 18.91
C LEU A 255 -10.96 4.57 20.43
N ALA A 256 -12.04 4.23 21.13
CA ALA A 256 -12.12 4.36 22.58
C ALA A 256 -11.27 3.31 23.34
N ASN A 257 -10.83 2.24 22.67
CA ASN A 257 -10.12 1.12 23.29
C ASN A 257 -9.02 0.51 22.39
N LEU A 258 -8.17 1.35 21.81
CA LEU A 258 -7.06 0.90 20.94
C LEU A 258 -6.03 0.00 21.65
N ARG A 259 -6.04 -0.02 23.01
CA ARG A 259 -5.19 -0.86 23.83
C ARG A 259 -5.85 -2.17 24.26
N GLY A 260 -7.11 -2.39 23.87
CA GLY A 260 -7.85 -3.60 24.19
C GLY A 260 -7.24 -4.84 23.51
N GLU A 261 -7.32 -5.98 24.17
CA GLU A 261 -6.73 -7.23 23.69
C GLU A 261 -7.34 -7.66 22.34
N GLU A 262 -8.65 -7.49 22.18
CA GLU A 262 -9.36 -7.86 20.94
C GLU A 262 -8.80 -7.12 19.72
N ILE A 263 -8.72 -5.78 19.77
CA ILE A 263 -8.20 -4.99 18.64
C ILE A 263 -6.73 -5.29 18.39
N ARG A 264 -5.91 -5.50 19.41
CA ARG A 264 -4.50 -5.89 19.27
C ARG A 264 -4.35 -7.21 18.51
N ASN A 265 -5.13 -8.22 18.87
CA ASN A 265 -5.13 -9.53 18.20
C ASN A 265 -5.57 -9.42 16.73
N ILE A 266 -6.59 -8.61 16.44
CA ILE A 266 -7.05 -8.33 15.07
C ILE A 266 -5.93 -7.68 14.26
N LEU A 267 -5.31 -6.61 14.78
CA LEU A 267 -4.22 -5.90 14.08
C LEU A 267 -3.00 -6.80 13.87
N ALA A 268 -2.61 -7.60 14.87
CA ALA A 268 -1.51 -8.56 14.74
C ALA A 268 -1.78 -9.59 13.63
N SER A 269 -3.04 -9.98 13.40
CA SER A 269 -3.43 -10.82 12.27
C SER A 269 -3.22 -10.10 10.94
N TYR A 270 -3.68 -8.86 10.81
CA TYR A 270 -3.48 -8.07 9.59
C TYR A 270 -1.99 -7.80 9.29
N VAL A 271 -1.17 -7.57 10.32
CA VAL A 271 0.29 -7.44 10.18
C VAL A 271 0.89 -8.68 9.51
N ARG A 272 0.56 -9.89 10.00
CA ARG A 272 1.04 -11.15 9.41
C ARG A 272 0.58 -11.30 7.95
N ASP A 273 -0.69 -11.02 7.66
CA ASP A 273 -1.23 -11.09 6.31
C ASP A 273 -0.49 -10.14 5.37
N LEU A 274 -0.28 -8.88 5.78
CA LEU A 274 0.43 -7.86 4.99
C LEU A 274 1.91 -8.23 4.76
N GLN A 275 2.57 -8.84 5.73
CA GLN A 275 3.94 -9.36 5.57
C GLN A 275 4.02 -10.47 4.51
N MET A 276 3.09 -11.42 4.53
CA MET A 276 3.02 -12.49 3.53
C MET A 276 2.74 -11.93 2.14
N ILE A 277 1.78 -10.99 2.03
CA ILE A 277 1.44 -10.32 0.77
C ILE A 277 2.66 -9.57 0.21
N ARG A 278 3.36 -8.81 1.06
CA ARG A 278 4.57 -8.09 0.66
C ARG A 278 5.65 -9.02 0.11
N THR A 279 5.90 -10.14 0.79
CA THR A 279 6.86 -11.14 0.32
C THR A 279 6.47 -11.67 -1.06
N GLY A 280 5.20 -11.97 -1.28
CA GLY A 280 4.70 -12.42 -2.58
C GLY A 280 4.77 -11.35 -3.68
N LEU A 281 4.58 -10.07 -3.32
CA LEU A 281 4.71 -8.94 -4.26
C LEU A 281 6.17 -8.70 -4.69
N SER A 282 7.13 -8.94 -3.79
CA SER A 282 8.57 -8.75 -4.02
C SER A 282 9.24 -9.96 -4.67
N ALA A 283 8.55 -11.10 -4.80
CA ALA A 283 9.10 -12.29 -5.45
C ALA A 283 9.35 -11.97 -6.94
N ASN A 284 10.64 -11.88 -7.30
CA ASN A 284 11.05 -11.71 -8.70
C ASN A 284 10.70 -12.97 -9.50
N PRO A 285 10.20 -12.83 -10.72
CA PRO A 285 10.23 -13.92 -11.67
C PRO A 285 11.70 -14.12 -12.09
N ASN A 286 12.37 -15.11 -11.51
CA ASN A 286 13.65 -15.62 -12.03
C ASN A 286 13.40 -16.40 -13.29
#